data_4377a6e37e85f8388b12f227ddde0818
#
_entry.id   4377a6e37e85f8388b12f227ddde0818
#
_cell.length_a   1.000
_cell.length_b   1.000
_cell.length_c   1.000
_cell.angle_alpha   90.00
_cell.angle_beta   90.00
_cell.angle_gamma   90.00
#
_symmetry.space_group_name_H-M   'P 1'
#
loop_
_entity.id
_entity.type
_entity.pdbx_description
1 polymer ?
#
loop_
_entity_poly.entity_id
_entity_poly.type
_entity_poly.pdbx_seq_one_letter_code
_entity_poly.pdbx_strand_id
1 'polypeptide(L)'
;MTFNLAEALSSIVTQADAADWRAAIRLAGDGLVAGGAATEAYTDEMIAAVEQHGPYIVIAPGIALAHSRPSPAVLTGGLSWVSLARPVEFGNAANDPVSLVIGLAAVDHDAHLQVMRALAGVLSNSSAMERLHAATTPDDVRVVLGELATAAA
;
A
#
# COMPACT_ATOMS: atom_id res chain seq x y z
N MET A 1 12.33 3.08 -19.20
CA MET A 1 10.90 3.15 -18.88
C MET A 1 10.70 3.62 -17.46
N THR A 2 9.89 4.64 -17.30
CA THR A 2 9.61 5.18 -15.96
C THR A 2 8.47 4.39 -15.33
N PHE A 3 8.67 3.92 -14.12
CA PHE A 3 7.63 3.24 -13.38
C PHE A 3 6.53 4.24 -12.99
N ASN A 4 5.30 3.94 -13.29
CA ASN A 4 4.15 4.81 -13.00
C ASN A 4 3.28 4.20 -11.90
N LEU A 5 3.31 4.81 -10.71
CA LEU A 5 2.56 4.35 -9.55
C LEU A 5 1.06 4.32 -9.80
N ALA A 6 0.53 5.35 -10.47
CA ALA A 6 -0.91 5.41 -10.75
C ALA A 6 -1.36 4.25 -11.62
N GLU A 7 -0.55 3.86 -12.59
CA GLU A 7 -0.85 2.73 -13.46
C GLU A 7 -0.71 1.39 -12.75
N ALA A 8 0.22 1.29 -11.80
CA ALA A 8 0.46 0.06 -11.04
C ALA A 8 -0.64 -0.22 -10.02
N LEU A 9 -1.41 0.80 -9.65
CA LEU A 9 -2.52 0.64 -8.70
C LEU A 9 -3.69 -0.05 -9.36
N SER A 10 -3.97 -1.27 -8.92
CA SER A 10 -5.08 -2.07 -9.42
C SER A 10 -6.37 -1.78 -8.65
N SER A 11 -6.26 -1.24 -7.44
CA SER A 11 -7.41 -0.97 -6.59
C SER A 11 -7.11 0.20 -5.66
N ILE A 12 -8.06 1.11 -5.56
CA ILE A 12 -8.02 2.23 -4.62
C ILE A 12 -9.33 2.25 -3.86
N VAL A 13 -9.26 2.12 -2.54
CA VAL A 13 -10.41 2.20 -1.65
C VAL A 13 -10.14 3.32 -0.65
N THR A 14 -11.09 4.23 -0.51
CA THR A 14 -10.98 5.35 0.42
C THR A 14 -12.03 5.24 1.50
N GLN A 15 -11.73 5.79 2.68
CA GLN A 15 -12.63 5.81 3.83
C GLN A 15 -13.11 4.40 4.22
N ALA A 16 -12.21 3.44 4.14
CA ALA A 16 -12.52 2.06 4.51
C ALA A 16 -12.58 1.91 6.03
N ASP A 17 -13.32 0.92 6.48
CA ASP A 17 -13.44 0.61 7.90
C ASP A 17 -12.73 -0.71 8.20
N ALA A 18 -11.82 -0.69 9.16
CA ALA A 18 -11.11 -1.87 9.62
C ALA A 18 -11.11 -1.91 11.14
N ALA A 19 -11.49 -3.05 11.72
CA ALA A 19 -11.57 -3.19 13.16
C ALA A 19 -10.20 -3.27 13.83
N ASP A 20 -9.21 -3.82 13.12
CA ASP A 20 -7.86 -4.02 13.63
C ASP A 20 -6.84 -4.07 12.47
N TRP A 21 -5.58 -4.28 12.79
CA TRP A 21 -4.51 -4.32 11.78
C TRP A 21 -4.65 -5.51 10.82
N ARG A 22 -5.19 -6.64 11.27
CA ARG A 22 -5.41 -7.79 10.40
C ARG A 22 -6.47 -7.46 9.34
N ALA A 23 -7.56 -6.84 9.76
CA ALA A 23 -8.61 -6.40 8.84
C ALA A 23 -8.07 -5.37 7.84
N ALA A 24 -7.22 -4.46 8.28
CA ALA A 24 -6.60 -3.46 7.40
C ALA A 24 -5.71 -4.12 6.34
N ILE A 25 -4.91 -5.11 6.71
CA ILE A 25 -4.09 -5.86 5.74
C ILE A 25 -4.98 -6.63 4.78
N ARG A 26 -6.09 -7.21 5.24
CA ARG A 26 -7.01 -7.93 4.36
C ARG A 26 -7.62 -7.02 3.29
N LEU A 27 -7.94 -5.78 3.65
CA LEU A 27 -8.44 -4.83 2.67
C LEU A 27 -7.40 -4.56 1.57
N ALA A 28 -6.14 -4.39 1.95
CA ALA A 28 -5.06 -4.21 0.98
C ALA A 28 -4.86 -5.46 0.12
N GLY A 29 -4.92 -6.64 0.75
CA GLY A 29 -4.83 -7.91 0.04
C GLY A 29 -5.99 -8.15 -0.92
N ASP A 30 -7.20 -7.80 -0.51
CA ASP A 30 -8.39 -7.90 -1.38
C ASP A 30 -8.22 -7.06 -2.64
N GLY A 31 -7.63 -5.87 -2.52
CA GLY A 31 -7.32 -5.02 -3.67
C GLY A 31 -6.32 -5.67 -4.62
N LEU A 32 -5.30 -6.34 -4.08
CA LEU A 32 -4.32 -7.06 -4.89
C LEU A 32 -4.97 -8.24 -5.62
N VAL A 33 -5.84 -8.97 -4.94
CA VAL A 33 -6.57 -10.10 -5.53
C VAL A 33 -7.53 -9.61 -6.63
N ALA A 34 -8.29 -8.57 -6.36
CA ALA A 34 -9.24 -8.01 -7.32
C ALA A 34 -8.54 -7.53 -8.60
N GLY A 35 -7.34 -7.01 -8.47
CA GLY A 35 -6.54 -6.57 -9.61
C GLY A 35 -5.77 -7.67 -10.33
N GLY A 36 -5.87 -8.91 -9.85
CA GLY A 36 -5.14 -10.03 -10.44
C GLY A 36 -3.65 -10.08 -10.12
N ALA A 37 -3.20 -9.26 -9.17
CA ALA A 37 -1.78 -9.19 -8.83
C ALA A 37 -1.32 -10.38 -7.96
N ALA A 38 -2.21 -10.90 -7.12
CA ALA A 38 -1.90 -11.97 -6.18
C ALA A 38 -3.13 -12.81 -5.88
N THR A 39 -2.92 -13.95 -5.22
CA THR A 39 -4.01 -14.78 -4.72
C THR A 39 -4.27 -14.49 -3.24
N GLU A 40 -5.39 -14.99 -2.71
CA GLU A 40 -5.73 -14.83 -1.30
C GLU A 40 -4.65 -15.38 -0.36
N ALA A 41 -3.92 -16.41 -0.80
CA ALA A 41 -2.81 -16.96 -0.03
C ALA A 41 -1.76 -15.89 0.30
N TYR A 42 -1.55 -14.92 -0.59
CA TYR A 42 -0.61 -13.84 -0.35
C TYR A 42 -1.07 -12.94 0.82
N THR A 43 -2.37 -12.71 0.93
CA THR A 43 -2.91 -11.95 2.07
C THR A 43 -2.58 -12.66 3.39
N ASP A 44 -2.75 -13.97 3.43
CA ASP A 44 -2.41 -14.76 4.61
C ASP A 44 -0.90 -14.71 4.89
N GLU A 45 -0.06 -14.71 3.87
CA GLU A 45 1.39 -14.58 4.01
C GLU A 45 1.77 -13.23 4.61
N MET A 46 1.11 -12.14 4.18
CA MET A 46 1.37 -10.81 4.73
C MET A 46 1.01 -10.72 6.22
N ILE A 47 -0.13 -11.29 6.59
CA ILE A 47 -0.57 -11.30 7.99
C ILE A 47 0.39 -12.15 8.84
N ALA A 48 0.76 -13.33 8.36
CA ALA A 48 1.68 -14.22 9.06
C ALA A 48 3.05 -13.57 9.27
N ALA A 49 3.53 -12.80 8.29
CA ALA A 49 4.81 -12.10 8.42
C ALA A 49 4.78 -11.08 9.56
N VAL A 50 3.69 -10.34 9.71
CA VAL A 50 3.55 -9.39 10.82
C VAL A 50 3.42 -10.12 12.16
N GLU A 51 2.68 -11.21 12.20
CA GLU A 51 2.57 -12.01 13.42
C GLU A 51 3.92 -12.56 13.87
N GLN A 52 4.78 -12.95 12.91
CA GLN A 52 6.08 -13.54 13.19
C GLN A 52 7.16 -12.50 13.51
N HIS A 53 7.18 -11.37 12.78
CA HIS A 53 8.27 -10.40 12.85
C HIS A 53 7.88 -9.07 13.50
N GLY A 54 6.61 -8.87 13.84
CA GLY A 54 6.12 -7.62 14.40
C GLY A 54 5.71 -6.62 13.30
N PRO A 55 5.28 -5.42 13.69
CA PRO A 55 4.71 -4.43 12.76
C PRO A 55 5.78 -3.64 11.98
N TYR A 56 6.74 -4.34 11.38
CA TYR A 56 7.81 -3.73 10.58
C TYR A 56 7.29 -3.04 9.32
N ILE A 57 6.07 -3.39 8.89
CA ILE A 57 5.47 -2.82 7.69
C ILE A 57 5.00 -1.37 7.87
N VAL A 58 4.94 -0.88 9.10
CA VAL A 58 4.59 0.53 9.38
C VAL A 58 5.86 1.36 9.16
N ILE A 59 6.00 1.90 7.96
CA ILE A 59 7.26 2.48 7.48
C ILE A 59 7.42 3.97 7.73
N ALA A 60 6.32 4.65 8.06
CA ALA A 60 6.31 6.09 8.31
C ALA A 60 5.10 6.41 9.18
N PRO A 61 5.05 7.60 9.82
CA PRO A 61 3.90 7.95 10.65
C PRO A 61 2.58 7.83 9.88
N GLY A 62 1.71 6.95 10.38
CA GLY A 62 0.38 6.74 9.81
C GLY A 62 0.33 5.88 8.55
N ILE A 63 1.45 5.32 8.09
CA ILE A 63 1.51 4.61 6.81
C ILE A 63 2.09 3.21 6.97
N ALA A 64 1.33 2.21 6.51
CA ALA A 64 1.79 0.83 6.45
C ALA A 64 1.93 0.38 5.00
N LEU A 65 3.02 -0.33 4.71
CA LEU A 65 3.23 -0.98 3.42
C LEU A 65 3.06 -2.49 3.63
N ALA A 66 1.87 -2.97 3.34
CA ALA A 66 1.55 -4.40 3.49
C ALA A 66 2.22 -5.18 2.37
N HIS A 67 3.17 -6.03 2.73
CA HIS A 67 3.94 -6.82 1.76
C HIS A 67 4.51 -8.07 2.41
N SER A 68 4.92 -8.99 1.58
CA SER A 68 5.65 -10.18 1.97
C SER A 68 6.67 -10.49 0.88
N ARG A 69 7.46 -11.53 1.07
CA ARG A 69 8.46 -11.95 0.08
C ARG A 69 7.76 -12.44 -1.18
N PRO A 70 8.39 -12.31 -2.36
CA PRO A 70 7.87 -12.95 -3.57
C PRO A 70 7.64 -14.45 -3.31
N SER A 71 6.49 -14.94 -3.77
CA SER A 71 6.10 -16.35 -3.58
C SER A 71 5.20 -16.75 -4.74
N PRO A 72 4.87 -18.06 -4.87
CA PRO A 72 3.89 -18.50 -5.88
C PRO A 72 2.51 -17.84 -5.74
N ALA A 73 2.20 -17.25 -4.60
CA ALA A 73 0.95 -16.53 -4.40
C ALA A 73 0.90 -15.19 -5.14
N VAL A 74 2.06 -14.67 -5.59
CA VAL A 74 2.13 -13.48 -6.43
C VAL A 74 1.99 -13.90 -7.88
N LEU A 75 1.01 -13.32 -8.58
CA LEU A 75 0.71 -13.67 -9.98
C LEU A 75 1.46 -12.77 -10.95
N THR A 76 1.22 -11.46 -10.88
CA THR A 76 1.84 -10.49 -11.80
C THR A 76 2.50 -9.33 -11.07
N GLY A 77 2.24 -9.19 -9.78
CA GLY A 77 2.65 -8.00 -9.04
C GLY A 77 1.72 -6.82 -9.26
N GLY A 78 1.76 -5.88 -8.36
CA GLY A 78 0.92 -4.70 -8.41
C GLY A 78 0.79 -4.04 -7.06
N LEU A 79 -0.04 -3.01 -7.01
CA LEU A 79 -0.28 -2.22 -5.83
C LEU A 79 -1.77 -2.08 -5.55
N SER A 80 -2.12 -1.95 -4.27
CA SER A 80 -3.43 -1.51 -3.82
C SER A 80 -3.26 -0.35 -2.86
N TRP A 81 -4.30 0.46 -2.73
CA TRP A 81 -4.30 1.66 -1.89
C TRP A 81 -5.56 1.66 -1.05
N VAL A 82 -5.39 1.70 0.27
CA VAL A 82 -6.53 1.70 1.19
C VAL A 82 -6.31 2.83 2.20
N SER A 83 -7.14 3.87 2.13
CA SER A 83 -7.18 4.86 3.21
C SER A 83 -8.31 4.48 4.16
N LEU A 84 -8.06 4.68 5.46
CA LEU A 84 -8.99 4.27 6.51
C LEU A 84 -9.75 5.47 7.04
N ALA A 85 -11.06 5.30 7.25
CA ALA A 85 -11.90 6.34 7.84
C ALA A 85 -11.48 6.61 9.29
N ARG A 86 -11.06 5.57 9.99
CA ARG A 86 -10.54 5.65 11.36
C ARG A 86 -9.17 4.98 11.41
N PRO A 87 -8.16 5.66 11.97
CA PRO A 87 -6.83 5.06 12.10
C PRO A 87 -6.84 3.80 12.97
N VAL A 88 -5.92 2.89 12.67
CA VAL A 88 -5.81 1.60 13.33
C VAL A 88 -4.40 1.44 13.91
N GLU A 89 -4.31 0.91 15.11
CA GLU A 89 -3.02 0.60 15.72
C GLU A 89 -2.50 -0.75 15.23
N PHE A 90 -1.24 -0.75 14.80
CA PHE A 90 -0.54 -1.95 14.35
C PHE A 90 0.43 -2.48 15.41
N GLY A 91 0.60 -1.76 16.50
CA GLY A 91 1.57 -2.11 17.54
C GLY A 91 2.93 -1.47 17.33
N ASN A 92 3.04 -0.50 16.44
CA ASN A 92 4.27 0.26 16.20
C ASN A 92 4.16 1.60 16.92
N ALA A 93 4.76 1.70 18.10
CA ALA A 93 4.62 2.86 18.96
C ALA A 93 5.15 4.16 18.32
N ALA A 94 6.14 4.04 17.42
CA ALA A 94 6.75 5.22 16.79
C ALA A 94 5.85 5.83 15.71
N ASN A 95 5.06 5.01 15.03
CA ASN A 95 4.34 5.44 13.82
C ASN A 95 2.82 5.25 13.86
N ASP A 96 2.29 4.58 14.88
CA ASP A 96 0.85 4.40 15.05
C ASP A 96 0.16 5.73 15.42
N PRO A 97 -1.13 5.86 15.14
CA PRO A 97 -1.99 4.93 14.41
C PRO A 97 -1.86 5.07 12.89
N VAL A 98 -2.24 4.01 12.17
CA VAL A 98 -2.14 3.93 10.71
C VAL A 98 -3.45 4.34 10.06
N SER A 99 -3.39 5.26 9.11
CA SER A 99 -4.54 5.72 8.33
C SER A 99 -4.46 5.35 6.85
N LEU A 100 -3.29 4.92 6.39
CA LEU A 100 -3.07 4.54 4.99
C LEU A 100 -2.34 3.21 4.93
N VAL A 101 -2.94 2.24 4.24
CA VAL A 101 -2.31 0.94 3.99
C VAL A 101 -2.14 0.77 2.48
N ILE A 102 -0.89 0.59 2.07
CA ILE A 102 -0.55 0.33 0.67
C ILE A 102 -0.18 -1.14 0.56
N GLY A 103 -0.87 -1.89 -0.29
CA GLY A 103 -0.55 -3.29 -0.54
C GLY A 103 0.44 -3.39 -1.69
N LEU A 104 1.48 -4.20 -1.54
CA LEU A 104 2.51 -4.42 -2.54
C LEU A 104 2.70 -5.91 -2.77
N ALA A 105 2.55 -6.33 -4.02
CA ALA A 105 2.93 -7.67 -4.47
C ALA A 105 3.98 -7.51 -5.58
N ALA A 106 5.10 -8.19 -5.47
CA ALA A 106 6.17 -8.14 -6.44
C ALA A 106 6.60 -9.55 -6.83
N VAL A 107 6.81 -9.78 -8.14
CA VAL A 107 7.19 -11.10 -8.66
C VAL A 107 8.65 -11.45 -8.36
N ASP A 108 9.50 -10.44 -8.19
CA ASP A 108 10.91 -10.62 -7.88
C ASP A 108 11.46 -9.41 -7.12
N HIS A 109 12.74 -9.50 -6.75
CA HIS A 109 13.40 -8.47 -5.98
C HIS A 109 13.54 -7.15 -6.75
N ASP A 110 13.81 -7.20 -8.04
CA ASP A 110 13.97 -5.99 -8.86
C ASP A 110 12.65 -5.22 -8.98
N ALA A 111 11.55 -5.93 -9.20
CA ALA A 111 10.22 -5.31 -9.22
C ALA A 111 9.89 -4.67 -7.87
N HIS A 112 10.23 -5.33 -6.78
CA HIS A 112 10.05 -4.80 -5.43
C HIS A 112 10.80 -3.47 -5.25
N LEU A 113 12.06 -3.43 -5.68
CA LEU A 113 12.88 -2.22 -5.56
C LEU A 113 12.33 -1.05 -6.37
N GLN A 114 11.83 -1.30 -7.58
CA GLN A 114 11.23 -0.25 -8.41
C GLN A 114 10.04 0.40 -7.72
N VAL A 115 9.17 -0.40 -7.13
CA VAL A 115 8.00 0.08 -6.41
C VAL A 115 8.43 0.87 -5.18
N MET A 116 9.38 0.35 -4.42
CA MET A 116 9.86 1.02 -3.22
C MET A 116 10.44 2.39 -3.52
N ARG A 117 11.19 2.53 -4.61
CA ARG A 117 11.74 3.83 -5.03
C ARG A 117 10.65 4.82 -5.40
N ALA A 118 9.64 4.35 -6.16
CA ALA A 118 8.52 5.21 -6.55
C ALA A 118 7.73 5.68 -5.34
N LEU A 119 7.46 4.76 -4.41
CA LEU A 119 6.75 5.09 -3.18
C LEU A 119 7.56 6.06 -2.31
N ALA A 120 8.87 5.86 -2.19
CA ALA A 120 9.71 6.76 -1.41
C ALA A 120 9.63 8.20 -1.94
N GLY A 121 9.57 8.37 -3.26
CA GLY A 121 9.39 9.68 -3.86
C GLY A 121 8.07 10.35 -3.48
N VAL A 122 7.00 9.59 -3.43
CA VAL A 122 5.69 10.10 -3.01
C VAL A 122 5.69 10.41 -1.52
N LEU A 123 6.15 9.46 -0.69
CA LEU A 123 6.10 9.59 0.77
C LEU A 123 6.98 10.71 1.29
N SER A 124 8.04 11.08 0.57
CA SER A 124 8.92 12.19 0.93
C SER A 124 8.40 13.55 0.47
N ASN A 125 7.35 13.58 -0.34
CA ASN A 125 6.75 14.82 -0.82
C ASN A 125 5.61 15.23 0.11
N SER A 126 5.90 16.16 1.02
CA SER A 126 4.92 16.57 2.05
C SER A 126 3.66 17.19 1.47
N SER A 127 3.78 17.96 0.39
CA SER A 127 2.63 18.57 -0.26
C SER A 127 1.72 17.51 -0.89
N ALA A 128 2.32 16.51 -1.54
CA ALA A 128 1.56 15.40 -2.11
C ALA A 128 0.87 14.58 -1.00
N MET A 129 1.57 14.33 0.10
CA MET A 129 1.00 13.57 1.22
C MET A 129 -0.17 14.29 1.87
N GLU A 130 -0.11 15.61 2.00
CA GLU A 130 -1.25 16.39 2.50
C GLU A 130 -2.48 16.20 1.61
N ARG A 131 -2.29 16.27 0.30
CA ARG A 131 -3.37 16.08 -0.66
C ARG A 131 -3.91 14.64 -0.64
N LEU A 132 -3.03 13.65 -0.50
CA LEU A 132 -3.44 12.25 -0.43
C LEU A 132 -4.22 11.95 0.86
N HIS A 133 -3.81 12.53 1.98
CA HIS A 133 -4.55 12.37 3.24
C HIS A 133 -5.92 13.06 3.18
N ALA A 134 -6.03 14.15 2.43
CA ALA A 134 -7.30 14.86 2.26
C ALA A 134 -8.20 14.20 1.22
N ALA A 135 -7.69 13.29 0.41
CA ALA A 135 -8.46 12.62 -0.65
C ALA A 135 -9.55 11.73 -0.05
N THR A 136 -10.77 11.90 -0.51
CA THR A 136 -11.93 11.13 -0.03
C THR A 136 -12.49 10.18 -1.07
N THR A 137 -12.01 10.25 -2.33
CA THR A 137 -12.44 9.37 -3.41
C THR A 137 -11.24 8.75 -4.11
N PRO A 138 -11.41 7.58 -4.75
CA PRO A 138 -10.34 6.99 -5.54
C PRO A 138 -9.81 7.92 -6.64
N ASP A 139 -10.70 8.69 -7.28
CA ASP A 139 -10.28 9.62 -8.33
C ASP A 139 -9.36 10.71 -7.79
N ASP A 140 -9.62 11.21 -6.58
CA ASP A 140 -8.74 12.20 -5.94
C ASP A 140 -7.33 11.65 -5.76
N VAL A 141 -7.21 10.39 -5.36
CA VAL A 141 -5.92 9.73 -5.20
C VAL A 141 -5.22 9.59 -6.55
N ARG A 142 -5.92 9.16 -7.57
CA ARG A 142 -5.37 8.99 -8.92
C ARG A 142 -4.86 10.30 -9.50
N VAL A 143 -5.59 11.39 -9.27
CA VAL A 143 -5.19 12.73 -9.75
C VAL A 143 -3.85 13.13 -9.16
N VAL A 144 -3.69 12.99 -7.85
CA VAL A 144 -2.43 13.37 -7.17
C VAL A 144 -1.26 12.52 -7.66
N LEU A 145 -1.45 11.20 -7.73
CA LEU A 145 -0.39 10.30 -8.16
C LEU A 145 -0.05 10.48 -9.63
N GLY A 146 -1.06 10.79 -10.47
CA GLY A 146 -0.84 11.10 -11.89
C GLY A 146 -0.03 12.37 -12.09
N GLU A 147 -0.29 13.41 -11.31
CA GLU A 147 0.48 14.66 -11.35
C GLU A 147 1.95 14.43 -10.96
N LEU A 148 2.19 13.60 -9.94
CA LEU A 148 3.55 13.27 -9.51
C LEU A 148 4.31 12.51 -10.59
N ALA A 149 3.65 11.56 -11.26
CA ALA A 149 4.25 10.80 -12.35
C ALA A 149 4.63 11.71 -13.51
N THR A 150 3.78 12.68 -13.85
CA THR A 150 4.05 13.65 -14.91
C THR A 150 5.21 14.57 -14.54
N ALA A 151 5.27 15.02 -13.29
CA ALA A 151 6.33 15.90 -12.81
C ALA A 151 7.68 15.19 -12.76
N ALA A 152 7.70 13.88 -12.56
CA ALA A 152 8.93 13.08 -12.49
C ALA A 152 9.48 12.68 -13.87
N ALA A 153 8.70 12.88 -14.92
CA ALA A 153 9.08 12.47 -16.28
C ALA A 153 10.15 13.37 -16.93
#